data_dfa44bd1f9b8ce453f167d77a9769da2
#
_entry.id   dfa44bd1f9b8ce453f167d77a9769da2
#
_cell.length_a   1.000
_cell.length_b   1.000
_cell.length_c   1.000
_cell.angle_alpha   90.00
_cell.angle_beta   90.00
_cell.angle_gamma   90.00
#
_symmetry.space_group_name_H-M   'P 1'
#
loop_
_entity.id
_entity.type
_entity.pdbx_description
1 polymer ?
#
loop_
_entity_poly.entity_id
_entity_poly.type
_entity_poly.pdbx_seq_one_letter_code
_entity_poly.pdbx_strand_id
1 'polypeptide(L)'
;MGTYDFDKFKDNSNTYLCKDTQGRKNLEDYKPIVDKKLQDLKESLKNRYVLIGDSYLDGYTSQGHVNDFGGKLKTMLKCADGDWFQKSKGGTGFVASSDGKTFMTLINDIYPSVTHPETITHVIFAGGWNDSGYSSENLQSAIASTYAIVMQKFPNATMYTANVASSFDNAEKLWYLHDHVEHAYSYSAINNEHCVHLGYIGNNLHERGMLASDGVHPTDWGQGIIAISIFYALNGGQYVPVGRFHGFESTYKEGSHNSVVAGYEMISKDTVCLCIRNVYFHNQETIKNEQSWVVGRISDLSYVRSGYDTMCSIQAGAIISYDGGNKFINAPVTVGIMQNNLFYIKIHAVNREGTNYETLNNVAYVNFNYATLRVPISYI
;
A
#
# COMPACT_ATOMS: atom_id res chain seq x y z
N MET A 1 -33.96 9.19 -24.80
CA MET A 1 -35.15 8.45 -24.36
C MET A 1 -36.34 9.17 -24.89
N GLY A 2 -37.13 8.53 -25.78
CA GLY A 2 -38.33 9.12 -26.31
C GLY A 2 -39.38 9.22 -25.21
N THR A 3 -39.98 10.37 -25.09
CA THR A 3 -41.18 10.57 -24.29
C THR A 3 -42.32 9.81 -24.95
N TYR A 4 -42.72 8.72 -24.33
CA TYR A 4 -43.98 8.06 -24.75
C TYR A 4 -45.16 8.90 -24.27
N ASP A 5 -45.95 9.40 -25.24
CA ASP A 5 -47.20 10.08 -24.96
C ASP A 5 -48.25 9.00 -24.69
N PHE A 6 -48.42 8.66 -23.41
CA PHE A 6 -49.42 7.67 -22.96
C PHE A 6 -50.86 8.20 -23.02
N ASP A 7 -51.08 9.42 -23.54
CA ASP A 7 -52.37 10.08 -23.51
C ASP A 7 -53.31 9.61 -24.61
N LYS A 8 -52.77 8.90 -25.62
CA LYS A 8 -53.54 8.49 -26.78
C LYS A 8 -53.21 7.07 -27.22
N PHE A 9 -54.17 6.20 -27.10
CA PHE A 9 -54.16 4.91 -27.79
C PHE A 9 -54.92 5.04 -29.11
N LYS A 10 -54.30 4.64 -30.22
CA LYS A 10 -54.98 4.47 -31.51
C LYS A 10 -55.10 2.99 -31.80
N ASP A 11 -56.32 2.51 -31.97
CA ASP A 11 -56.56 1.30 -32.74
C ASP A 11 -57.01 1.69 -34.16
N ASN A 12 -57.11 0.74 -35.07
CA ASN A 12 -57.26 0.91 -36.53
C ASN A 12 -58.20 2.01 -37.05
N SER A 13 -58.98 2.66 -36.22
CA SER A 13 -59.91 3.71 -36.62
C SER A 13 -60.24 4.72 -35.51
N ASN A 14 -59.96 4.50 -34.28
CA ASN A 14 -60.42 5.35 -33.18
C ASN A 14 -59.19 5.77 -32.26
N THR A 15 -59.20 7.04 -31.83
CA THR A 15 -58.29 7.55 -30.82
C THR A 15 -59.05 7.55 -29.49
N TYR A 16 -58.59 6.75 -28.54
CA TYR A 16 -59.11 6.73 -27.18
C TYR A 16 -58.30 7.65 -26.30
N LEU A 17 -58.93 8.62 -25.66
CA LEU A 17 -58.35 9.42 -24.61
C LEU A 17 -58.45 8.63 -23.29
N CYS A 18 -57.32 8.31 -22.70
CA CYS A 18 -57.32 7.76 -21.34
C CYS A 18 -57.80 8.84 -20.37
N LYS A 19 -59.08 8.73 -19.93
CA LYS A 19 -59.72 9.69 -19.00
C LYS A 19 -59.49 9.34 -17.52
N ASP A 20 -58.45 8.61 -17.19
CA ASP A 20 -58.16 8.40 -15.78
C ASP A 20 -57.47 9.63 -15.18
N THR A 21 -58.24 10.69 -15.06
CA THR A 21 -57.80 11.95 -14.42
C THR A 21 -57.46 11.76 -12.95
N GLN A 22 -58.08 10.78 -12.27
CA GLN A 22 -57.79 10.50 -10.86
C GLN A 22 -56.46 9.76 -10.73
N GLY A 23 -56.16 8.81 -11.62
CA GLY A 23 -54.88 8.10 -11.62
C GLY A 23 -53.72 9.04 -11.95
N ARG A 24 -53.91 9.99 -12.88
CA ARG A 24 -52.89 11.01 -13.18
C ARG A 24 -52.64 11.93 -12.00
N LYS A 25 -53.70 12.43 -11.38
CA LYS A 25 -53.59 13.29 -10.20
C LYS A 25 -52.87 12.56 -9.08
N ASN A 26 -53.18 11.29 -8.84
CA ASN A 26 -52.47 10.47 -7.87
C ASN A 26 -50.98 10.33 -8.20
N LEU A 27 -50.61 10.12 -9.48
CA LEU A 27 -49.20 10.07 -9.90
C LEU A 27 -48.47 11.40 -9.72
N GLU A 28 -49.13 12.52 -10.01
CA GLU A 28 -48.60 13.87 -9.81
C GLU A 28 -48.37 14.16 -8.31
N ASP A 29 -49.32 13.74 -7.44
CA ASP A 29 -49.25 13.92 -6.00
C ASP A 29 -48.16 13.01 -5.37
N TYR A 30 -47.95 11.80 -5.90
CA TYR A 30 -46.91 10.87 -5.41
C TYR A 30 -45.52 11.17 -5.93
N LYS A 31 -45.37 11.80 -7.10
CA LYS A 31 -44.06 12.09 -7.69
C LYS A 31 -43.12 12.87 -6.76
N PRO A 32 -43.54 13.97 -6.12
CA PRO A 32 -42.69 14.69 -5.18
C PRO A 32 -42.23 13.84 -3.98
N ILE A 33 -43.11 12.94 -3.52
CA ILE A 33 -42.80 12.04 -2.38
C ILE A 33 -41.74 11.00 -2.80
N VAL A 34 -41.91 10.44 -4.03
CA VAL A 34 -40.95 9.48 -4.58
C VAL A 34 -39.62 10.16 -4.87
N ASP A 35 -39.64 11.34 -5.49
CA ASP A 35 -38.42 12.12 -5.81
C ASP A 35 -37.69 12.48 -4.52
N LYS A 36 -38.40 12.90 -3.46
CA LYS A 36 -37.84 13.18 -2.15
C LYS A 36 -37.22 11.93 -1.53
N LYS A 37 -37.94 10.80 -1.50
CA LYS A 37 -37.39 9.54 -0.97
C LYS A 37 -36.16 9.06 -1.74
N LEU A 38 -36.16 9.22 -3.06
CA LEU A 38 -35.03 8.89 -3.91
C LEU A 38 -33.84 9.81 -3.63
N GLN A 39 -34.08 11.10 -3.40
CA GLN A 39 -33.05 12.05 -3.01
C GLN A 39 -32.51 11.74 -1.62
N ASP A 40 -33.37 11.48 -0.64
CA ASP A 40 -32.98 11.09 0.71
C ASP A 40 -32.14 9.80 0.69
N LEU A 41 -32.52 8.82 -0.15
CA LEU A 41 -31.74 7.60 -0.35
C LEU A 41 -30.38 7.88 -1.00
N LYS A 42 -30.32 8.72 -2.02
CA LYS A 42 -29.05 9.14 -2.64
C LYS A 42 -28.14 9.84 -1.63
N GLU A 43 -28.68 10.71 -0.79
CA GLU A 43 -27.91 11.39 0.25
C GLU A 43 -27.40 10.39 1.32
N SER A 44 -28.26 9.41 1.71
CA SER A 44 -27.87 8.37 2.68
C SER A 44 -26.82 7.39 2.14
N LEU A 45 -26.69 7.29 0.82
CA LEU A 45 -25.65 6.46 0.16
C LEU A 45 -24.38 7.23 -0.16
N LYS A 46 -24.28 8.52 0.16
CA LYS A 46 -23.05 9.29 -0.02
C LYS A 46 -22.01 8.86 0.98
N ASN A 47 -20.82 8.62 0.47
CA ASN A 47 -19.66 8.46 1.34
C ASN A 47 -19.20 9.82 1.87
N ARG A 48 -18.99 9.91 3.18
CA ARG A 48 -18.48 11.09 3.87
C ARG A 48 -17.21 10.72 4.62
N TYR A 49 -16.22 11.57 4.55
CA TYR A 49 -14.86 11.25 4.92
C TYR A 49 -14.29 12.18 5.97
N VAL A 50 -13.57 11.60 6.93
CA VAL A 50 -12.64 12.30 7.80
C VAL A 50 -11.25 11.76 7.50
N LEU A 51 -10.30 12.62 7.15
CA LEU A 51 -8.92 12.25 6.85
C LEU A 51 -7.97 12.91 7.86
N ILE A 52 -7.20 12.09 8.54
CA ILE A 52 -6.21 12.49 9.54
C ILE A 52 -4.83 12.05 9.07
N GLY A 53 -3.84 12.92 9.21
CA GLY A 53 -2.47 12.59 8.84
C GLY A 53 -1.41 13.47 9.49
N ASP A 54 -0.18 13.18 9.13
CA ASP A 54 1.02 13.88 9.57
C ASP A 54 1.52 14.90 8.52
N SER A 55 2.84 15.12 8.43
CA SER A 55 3.45 16.02 7.45
C SER A 55 3.23 15.60 6.00
N TYR A 56 2.99 14.34 5.74
CA TYR A 56 2.65 13.85 4.40
C TYR A 56 1.30 14.40 3.93
N LEU A 57 0.29 14.41 4.81
CA LEU A 57 -1.02 14.99 4.52
C LEU A 57 -1.00 16.53 4.55
N ASP A 58 -0.07 17.12 5.26
CA ASP A 58 0.13 18.57 5.26
C ASP A 58 0.77 19.08 3.95
N GLY A 59 1.23 18.18 3.10
CA GLY A 59 1.95 18.51 1.86
C GLY A 59 3.32 19.13 2.12
N TYR A 60 3.88 18.94 3.32
CA TYR A 60 5.17 19.49 3.69
C TYR A 60 6.31 18.88 2.86
N THR A 61 7.25 19.72 2.44
CA THR A 61 8.55 19.32 1.88
C THR A 61 9.63 20.25 2.42
N SER A 62 10.89 19.83 2.32
CA SER A 62 12.03 20.70 2.68
C SER A 62 12.12 21.98 1.86
N GLN A 63 11.38 22.11 0.77
CA GLN A 63 11.35 23.26 -0.14
C GLN A 63 10.04 24.07 -0.05
N GLY A 64 9.15 23.74 0.88
CA GLY A 64 7.84 24.36 1.03
C GLY A 64 6.71 23.33 0.98
N HIS A 65 5.48 23.80 0.77
CA HIS A 65 4.32 22.94 0.68
C HIS A 65 3.94 22.67 -0.78
N VAL A 66 3.52 21.45 -1.06
CA VAL A 66 2.92 21.02 -2.33
C VAL A 66 1.45 20.68 -2.13
N ASN A 67 0.71 20.44 -3.22
CA ASN A 67 -0.68 19.99 -3.12
C ASN A 67 -0.74 18.61 -2.46
N ASP A 68 -1.38 18.53 -1.31
CA ASP A 68 -1.47 17.31 -0.51
C ASP A 68 -2.29 16.21 -1.21
N PHE A 69 -2.04 14.97 -0.80
CA PHE A 69 -2.75 13.82 -1.35
C PHE A 69 -4.23 13.79 -0.96
N GLY A 70 -4.61 14.41 0.15
CA GLY A 70 -6.00 14.47 0.60
C GLY A 70 -6.88 15.25 -0.37
N GLY A 71 -6.43 16.43 -0.83
CA GLY A 71 -7.11 17.22 -1.87
C GLY A 71 -7.21 16.47 -3.21
N LYS A 72 -6.14 15.77 -3.60
CA LYS A 72 -6.13 14.93 -4.80
C LYS A 72 -7.09 13.74 -4.67
N LEU A 73 -7.09 13.05 -3.53
CA LEU A 73 -7.98 11.93 -3.22
C LEU A 73 -9.45 12.37 -3.20
N LYS A 74 -9.76 13.50 -2.57
CA LYS A 74 -11.10 14.12 -2.61
C LYS A 74 -11.63 14.28 -4.03
N THR A 75 -10.76 14.79 -4.92
CA THR A 75 -11.10 14.99 -6.34
C THR A 75 -11.37 13.66 -7.04
N MET A 76 -10.54 12.64 -6.80
CA MET A 76 -10.72 11.29 -7.38
C MET A 76 -12.02 10.63 -6.90
N LEU A 77 -12.35 10.80 -5.62
CA LEU A 77 -13.60 10.29 -5.01
C LEU A 77 -14.83 11.12 -5.42
N LYS A 78 -14.64 12.25 -6.11
CA LYS A 78 -15.70 13.21 -6.47
C LYS A 78 -16.49 13.66 -5.24
N CYS A 79 -15.80 13.81 -4.11
CA CYS A 79 -16.40 14.16 -2.84
C CYS A 79 -16.68 15.67 -2.76
N ALA A 80 -17.87 16.06 -2.34
CA ALA A 80 -18.24 17.46 -2.15
C ALA A 80 -17.53 18.08 -0.93
N ASP A 81 -17.44 19.43 -0.88
CA ASP A 81 -16.79 20.12 0.23
C ASP A 81 -17.42 19.83 1.59
N GLY A 82 -18.74 19.70 1.66
CA GLY A 82 -19.45 19.38 2.89
C GLY A 82 -19.35 17.91 3.36
N ASP A 83 -18.76 17.04 2.52
CA ASP A 83 -18.61 15.62 2.80
C ASP A 83 -17.15 15.20 3.04
N TRP A 84 -16.22 16.18 3.04
CA TRP A 84 -14.78 15.98 3.23
C TRP A 84 -14.25 16.84 4.38
N PHE A 85 -13.69 16.21 5.38
CA PHE A 85 -13.08 16.84 6.54
C PHE A 85 -11.64 16.36 6.68
N GLN A 86 -10.68 17.29 6.72
CA GLN A 86 -9.27 16.95 6.74
C GLN A 86 -8.55 17.71 7.86
N LYS A 87 -7.65 17.00 8.58
CA LYS A 87 -6.79 17.57 9.60
C LYS A 87 -5.43 16.90 9.58
N SER A 88 -4.38 17.70 9.55
CA SER A 88 -2.99 17.25 9.59
C SER A 88 -2.17 18.02 10.63
N LYS A 89 -1.09 17.39 11.08
CA LYS A 89 -0.05 18.03 11.90
C LYS A 89 1.27 17.30 11.71
N GLY A 90 2.28 17.98 11.23
CA GLY A 90 3.63 17.43 11.09
C GLY A 90 4.16 16.85 12.41
N GLY A 91 4.86 15.72 12.34
CA GLY A 91 5.46 15.05 13.50
C GLY A 91 4.48 14.24 14.36
N THR A 92 3.21 14.07 13.92
CA THR A 92 2.20 13.27 14.65
C THR A 92 2.09 11.86 14.11
N GLY A 93 1.52 10.98 14.94
CA GLY A 93 1.18 9.60 14.61
C GLY A 93 0.14 9.07 15.60
N PHE A 94 -0.03 7.76 15.65
CA PHE A 94 -0.85 7.14 16.69
C PHE A 94 -0.21 7.29 18.07
N VAL A 95 1.11 7.09 18.19
CA VAL A 95 1.92 7.25 19.41
C VAL A 95 2.74 8.54 19.34
N ALA A 96 3.35 8.83 18.18
CA ALA A 96 4.18 10.00 17.99
C ALA A 96 3.38 11.29 18.23
N SER A 97 3.98 12.21 18.98
CA SER A 97 3.34 13.45 19.39
C SER A 97 4.18 14.67 18.99
N SER A 98 3.52 15.67 18.42
CA SER A 98 4.09 16.99 18.14
C SER A 98 3.21 18.05 18.82
N ASP A 99 3.79 18.88 19.67
CA ASP A 99 3.07 19.89 20.49
C ASP A 99 1.88 19.28 21.26
N GLY A 100 2.03 18.07 21.82
CA GLY A 100 0.99 17.35 22.53
C GLY A 100 -0.13 16.80 21.63
N LYS A 101 0.02 16.82 20.30
CA LYS A 101 -0.95 16.32 19.34
C LYS A 101 -0.54 14.94 18.82
N THR A 102 -1.49 14.01 18.82
CA THR A 102 -1.44 12.68 18.18
C THR A 102 -2.62 12.56 17.23
N PHE A 103 -2.71 11.48 16.46
CA PHE A 103 -3.88 11.23 15.59
C PHE A 103 -5.20 11.23 16.40
N MET A 104 -5.20 10.64 17.59
CA MET A 104 -6.37 10.67 18.48
C MET A 104 -6.78 12.10 18.86
N THR A 105 -5.83 12.98 19.17
CA THR A 105 -6.16 14.37 19.50
C THR A 105 -6.61 15.15 18.27
N LEU A 106 -6.07 14.86 17.07
CA LEU A 106 -6.53 15.49 15.83
C LEU A 106 -7.99 15.14 15.51
N ILE A 107 -8.44 13.90 15.81
CA ILE A 107 -9.87 13.53 15.72
C ILE A 107 -10.71 14.41 16.68
N ASN A 108 -10.25 14.63 17.89
CA ASN A 108 -10.95 15.49 18.84
C ASN A 108 -11.01 16.95 18.36
N ASP A 109 -9.94 17.43 17.74
CA ASP A 109 -9.85 18.81 17.24
C ASP A 109 -10.75 19.04 16.00
N ILE A 110 -10.89 18.04 15.11
CA ILE A 110 -11.72 18.20 13.90
C ILE A 110 -13.20 17.97 14.17
N TYR A 111 -13.54 17.14 15.13
CA TYR A 111 -14.92 16.73 15.43
C TYR A 111 -15.93 17.88 15.54
N PRO A 112 -15.63 19.01 16.20
CA PRO A 112 -16.58 20.15 16.30
C PRO A 112 -16.93 20.77 14.95
N SER A 113 -16.09 20.59 13.92
CA SER A 113 -16.33 21.11 12.55
C SER A 113 -17.12 20.14 11.67
N VAL A 114 -17.26 18.88 12.09
CA VAL A 114 -17.96 17.85 11.33
C VAL A 114 -19.47 17.98 11.56
N THR A 115 -20.17 18.38 10.51
CA THR A 115 -21.63 18.39 10.52
C THR A 115 -22.16 16.97 10.37
N HIS A 116 -23.20 16.59 11.12
CA HIS A 116 -23.81 15.26 11.05
C HIS A 116 -22.81 14.12 11.20
N PRO A 117 -22.08 14.04 12.33
CA PRO A 117 -21.02 13.04 12.52
C PRO A 117 -21.51 11.59 12.41
N GLU A 118 -22.79 11.35 12.67
CA GLU A 118 -23.45 10.05 12.49
C GLU A 118 -23.54 9.59 11.04
N THR A 119 -23.32 10.48 10.09
CA THR A 119 -23.33 10.16 8.64
C THR A 119 -21.95 9.97 8.05
N ILE A 120 -20.88 10.13 8.83
CA ILE A 120 -19.52 9.82 8.41
C ILE A 120 -19.40 8.32 8.18
N THR A 121 -18.92 7.93 7.00
CA THR A 121 -18.75 6.54 6.59
C THR A 121 -17.30 6.08 6.64
N HIS A 122 -16.36 7.00 6.50
CA HIS A 122 -14.94 6.69 6.43
C HIS A 122 -14.13 7.62 7.33
N VAL A 123 -13.32 7.04 8.21
CA VAL A 123 -12.30 7.78 8.97
C VAL A 123 -10.95 7.19 8.61
N ILE A 124 -10.13 7.94 7.89
CA ILE A 124 -8.85 7.47 7.32
C ILE A 124 -7.70 8.09 8.10
N PHE A 125 -6.80 7.27 8.59
CA PHE A 125 -5.53 7.66 9.19
C PHE A 125 -4.40 7.32 8.22
N ALA A 126 -3.66 8.33 7.78
CA ALA A 126 -2.54 8.16 6.87
C ALA A 126 -1.26 8.74 7.48
N GLY A 127 -0.29 7.88 7.72
CA GLY A 127 0.98 8.24 8.34
C GLY A 127 1.90 7.03 8.46
N GLY A 128 2.74 7.01 9.48
CA GLY A 128 3.62 5.89 9.79
C GLY A 128 5.06 6.31 10.06
N TRP A 129 5.58 7.32 9.37
CA TRP A 129 6.98 7.75 9.52
C TRP A 129 7.34 8.06 10.96
N ASN A 130 6.52 8.86 11.63
CA ASN A 130 6.79 9.32 12.99
C ASN A 130 6.64 8.19 14.02
N ASP A 131 5.80 7.22 13.73
CA ASP A 131 5.53 6.06 14.60
C ASP A 131 6.58 4.93 14.47
N SER A 132 7.46 4.98 13.48
CA SER A 132 8.42 3.89 13.20
C SER A 132 9.41 3.60 14.33
N GLY A 133 9.61 4.52 15.27
CA GLY A 133 10.48 4.32 16.43
C GLY A 133 9.82 3.63 17.63
N TYR A 134 8.52 3.30 17.54
CA TYR A 134 7.77 2.67 18.62
C TYR A 134 7.56 1.18 18.34
N SER A 135 7.38 0.36 19.40
CA SER A 135 7.09 -1.06 19.23
C SER A 135 5.69 -1.29 18.65
N SER A 136 5.49 -2.45 18.02
CA SER A 136 4.18 -2.85 17.49
C SER A 136 3.11 -2.86 18.56
N GLU A 137 3.42 -3.28 19.81
CA GLU A 137 2.48 -3.34 20.91
C GLU A 137 2.01 -1.95 21.36
N ASN A 138 2.95 -0.97 21.42
CA ASN A 138 2.60 0.41 21.74
C ASN A 138 1.68 1.00 20.67
N LEU A 139 1.97 0.73 19.40
CA LEU A 139 1.13 1.15 18.27
C LEU A 139 -0.24 0.49 18.30
N GLN A 140 -0.33 -0.81 18.54
CA GLN A 140 -1.60 -1.54 18.65
C GLN A 140 -2.49 -0.95 19.75
N SER A 141 -1.90 -0.65 20.91
CA SER A 141 -2.62 -0.04 22.05
C SER A 141 -3.13 1.36 21.72
N ALA A 142 -2.32 2.19 21.04
CA ALA A 142 -2.70 3.53 20.62
C ALA A 142 -3.78 3.52 19.52
N ILE A 143 -3.68 2.59 18.57
CA ILE A 143 -4.69 2.41 17.52
C ILE A 143 -6.01 1.96 18.13
N ALA A 144 -5.99 0.99 19.06
CA ALA A 144 -7.20 0.52 19.75
C ALA A 144 -7.89 1.66 20.54
N SER A 145 -7.11 2.50 21.21
CA SER A 145 -7.63 3.67 21.92
C SER A 145 -8.23 4.69 20.95
N THR A 146 -7.57 4.93 19.81
CA THR A 146 -8.06 5.83 18.77
C THR A 146 -9.33 5.27 18.11
N TYR A 147 -9.38 3.96 17.85
CA TYR A 147 -10.55 3.27 17.34
C TYR A 147 -11.77 3.47 18.25
N ALA A 148 -11.61 3.30 19.56
CA ALA A 148 -12.70 3.52 20.51
C ALA A 148 -13.26 4.95 20.43
N ILE A 149 -12.41 5.96 20.30
CA ILE A 149 -12.82 7.37 20.11
C ILE A 149 -13.50 7.58 18.77
N VAL A 150 -13.01 6.95 17.69
CA VAL A 150 -13.65 7.01 16.37
C VAL A 150 -15.06 6.44 16.43
N MET A 151 -15.25 5.26 17.01
CA MET A 151 -16.57 4.63 17.11
C MET A 151 -17.53 5.42 18.01
N GLN A 152 -17.01 6.08 19.06
CA GLN A 152 -17.83 6.98 19.89
C GLN A 152 -18.31 8.21 19.12
N LYS A 153 -17.45 8.82 18.30
CA LYS A 153 -17.73 10.09 17.59
C LYS A 153 -18.41 9.89 16.25
N PHE A 154 -18.09 8.82 15.55
CA PHE A 154 -18.55 8.47 14.21
C PHE A 154 -19.07 7.03 14.19
N PRO A 155 -20.23 6.76 14.81
CA PRO A 155 -20.67 5.40 15.12
C PRO A 155 -20.95 4.51 13.91
N ASN A 156 -21.13 5.11 12.73
CA ASN A 156 -21.40 4.39 11.49
C ASN A 156 -20.17 4.34 10.54
N ALA A 157 -19.03 4.84 11.00
CA ALA A 157 -17.82 4.87 10.18
C ALA A 157 -17.06 3.55 10.23
N THR A 158 -16.39 3.24 9.12
CA THR A 158 -15.26 2.32 9.12
C THR A 158 -13.98 3.13 9.31
N MET A 159 -13.13 2.71 10.23
CA MET A 159 -11.79 3.26 10.41
C MET A 159 -10.83 2.61 9.44
N TYR A 160 -10.08 3.42 8.72
CA TYR A 160 -9.04 2.95 7.80
C TYR A 160 -7.66 3.41 8.27
N THR A 161 -6.68 2.54 8.16
CA THR A 161 -5.27 2.88 8.37
C THR A 161 -4.50 2.71 7.06
N ALA A 162 -3.60 3.64 6.75
CA ALA A 162 -2.74 3.61 5.59
C ALA A 162 -1.30 3.96 6.01
N ASN A 163 -0.36 3.06 5.79
CA ASN A 163 1.05 3.35 5.95
C ASN A 163 1.56 4.03 4.68
N VAL A 164 1.66 5.36 4.69
CA VAL A 164 2.05 6.17 3.51
C VAL A 164 3.52 6.58 3.52
N ALA A 165 4.24 6.23 4.58
CA ALA A 165 5.63 6.65 4.78
C ALA A 165 6.60 5.87 3.89
N SER A 166 7.63 6.54 3.39
CA SER A 166 8.71 5.94 2.60
C SER A 166 10.03 6.67 2.80
N SER A 167 11.13 6.04 2.41
CA SER A 167 12.46 6.65 2.36
C SER A 167 13.33 5.94 1.34
N PHE A 168 14.24 6.69 0.67
CA PHE A 168 15.25 6.06 -0.20
C PHE A 168 16.58 5.80 0.51
N ASP A 169 16.89 6.59 1.53
CA ASP A 169 18.22 6.66 2.08
C ASP A 169 18.34 6.06 3.50
N ASN A 170 17.23 5.56 4.04
CA ASN A 170 17.19 5.04 5.41
C ASN A 170 16.58 3.64 5.48
N ALA A 171 17.38 2.63 5.16
CA ALA A 171 16.99 1.22 5.20
C ALA A 171 16.52 0.74 6.59
N GLU A 172 17.14 1.26 7.66
CA GLU A 172 16.74 0.93 9.03
C GLU A 172 15.33 1.45 9.33
N LYS A 173 15.05 2.68 8.91
CA LYS A 173 13.72 3.29 9.08
C LYS A 173 12.66 2.52 8.29
N LEU A 174 12.96 2.12 7.06
CA LEU A 174 12.06 1.29 6.24
C LEU A 174 11.77 -0.04 6.93
N TRP A 175 12.77 -0.67 7.55
CA TRP A 175 12.55 -1.89 8.31
C TRP A 175 11.54 -1.68 9.45
N TYR A 176 11.67 -0.60 10.24
CA TYR A 176 10.71 -0.30 11.30
C TYR A 176 9.30 0.03 10.76
N LEU A 177 9.21 0.65 9.58
CA LEU A 177 7.92 0.89 8.92
C LEU A 177 7.23 -0.40 8.51
N HIS A 178 7.96 -1.41 8.05
CA HIS A 178 7.42 -2.73 7.73
C HIS A 178 7.13 -3.56 8.98
N ASP A 179 8.12 -3.70 9.85
CA ASP A 179 8.06 -4.65 10.97
C ASP A 179 7.18 -4.16 12.12
N HIS A 180 7.20 -2.89 12.43
CA HIS A 180 6.44 -2.34 13.55
C HIS A 180 5.13 -1.70 13.12
N VAL A 181 5.18 -0.76 12.19
CA VAL A 181 4.00 0.04 11.81
C VAL A 181 3.01 -0.80 11.01
N GLU A 182 3.49 -1.48 9.96
CA GLU A 182 2.64 -2.31 9.11
C GLU A 182 2.01 -3.46 9.88
N HIS A 183 2.81 -4.13 10.73
CA HIS A 183 2.30 -5.18 11.61
C HIS A 183 1.21 -4.65 12.57
N ALA A 184 1.42 -3.49 13.20
CA ALA A 184 0.43 -2.91 14.10
C ALA A 184 -0.87 -2.52 13.40
N TYR A 185 -0.78 -1.95 12.18
CA TYR A 185 -1.93 -1.55 11.38
C TYR A 185 -2.74 -2.79 10.94
N SER A 186 -2.05 -3.80 10.41
CA SER A 186 -2.67 -5.07 10.00
C SER A 186 -3.31 -5.80 11.18
N TYR A 187 -2.61 -5.90 12.32
CA TYR A 187 -3.13 -6.51 13.53
C TYR A 187 -4.41 -5.81 14.00
N SER A 188 -4.43 -4.47 13.99
CA SER A 188 -5.58 -3.69 14.43
C SER A 188 -6.80 -3.91 13.52
N ALA A 189 -6.59 -4.05 12.21
CA ALA A 189 -7.65 -4.36 11.26
C ALA A 189 -8.25 -5.76 11.47
N ILE A 190 -7.43 -6.75 11.84
CA ILE A 190 -7.90 -8.12 12.11
C ILE A 190 -8.73 -8.18 13.41
N ASN A 191 -8.39 -7.35 14.40
CA ASN A 191 -8.95 -7.43 15.74
C ASN A 191 -10.09 -6.45 16.04
N ASN A 192 -10.49 -5.62 15.08
CA ASN A 192 -11.58 -4.64 15.21
C ASN A 192 -12.52 -4.73 14.01
N GLU A 193 -13.80 -4.96 14.26
CA GLU A 193 -14.83 -5.23 13.23
C GLU A 193 -14.96 -4.13 12.17
N HIS A 194 -14.86 -2.87 12.57
CA HIS A 194 -14.95 -1.70 11.69
C HIS A 194 -13.59 -1.05 11.44
N CYS A 195 -12.52 -1.83 11.38
CA CYS A 195 -11.19 -1.35 11.07
C CYS A 195 -10.63 -2.09 9.85
N VAL A 196 -10.12 -1.34 8.87
CA VAL A 196 -9.54 -1.86 7.63
C VAL A 196 -8.16 -1.27 7.45
N HIS A 197 -7.18 -2.11 7.14
CA HIS A 197 -5.86 -1.66 6.74
C HIS A 197 -5.77 -1.59 5.22
N LEU A 198 -5.42 -0.43 4.69
CA LEU A 198 -5.31 -0.18 3.24
C LEU A 198 -3.97 -0.63 2.65
N GLY A 199 -3.08 -1.13 3.50
CA GLY A 199 -1.76 -1.63 3.13
C GLY A 199 -0.65 -0.58 3.23
N TYR A 200 0.57 -1.01 2.88
CA TYR A 200 1.76 -0.16 2.85
C TYR A 200 1.82 0.65 1.56
N ILE A 201 1.10 1.75 1.55
CA ILE A 201 0.99 2.68 0.40
C ILE A 201 2.35 3.32 0.06
N GLY A 202 3.19 3.57 1.08
CA GLY A 202 4.53 4.14 0.92
C GLY A 202 5.46 3.31 0.03
N ASN A 203 5.21 2.01 -0.11
CA ASN A 203 5.92 1.17 -1.06
C ASN A 203 5.80 1.61 -2.51
N ASN A 204 4.75 2.36 -2.86
CA ASN A 204 4.56 2.87 -4.20
C ASN A 204 5.41 4.12 -4.51
N LEU A 205 6.15 4.64 -3.52
CA LEU A 205 7.05 5.79 -3.67
C LEU A 205 8.48 5.34 -3.99
N HIS A 206 8.69 4.72 -5.14
CA HIS A 206 9.95 4.03 -5.48
C HIS A 206 10.92 4.84 -6.34
N GLU A 207 10.50 5.93 -6.93
CA GLU A 207 11.35 6.73 -7.80
C GLU A 207 11.86 7.97 -7.05
N ARG A 208 13.15 8.30 -7.23
CA ARG A 208 13.78 9.44 -6.53
C ARG A 208 13.01 10.76 -6.67
N GLY A 209 12.36 10.99 -7.82
CA GLY A 209 11.52 12.17 -8.03
C GLY A 209 10.19 12.18 -7.27
N MET A 210 9.79 11.08 -6.63
CA MET A 210 8.57 10.99 -5.82
C MET A 210 8.78 11.50 -4.40
N LEU A 211 10.03 11.51 -3.90
CA LEU A 211 10.39 12.12 -2.63
C LEU A 211 11.20 13.40 -2.85
N ALA A 212 11.06 14.35 -1.95
CA ALA A 212 11.83 15.58 -1.92
C ALA A 212 13.30 15.33 -1.58
N SER A 213 14.13 16.36 -1.59
CA SER A 213 15.56 16.27 -1.34
C SER A 213 15.92 15.78 0.07
N ASP A 214 14.99 15.79 1.01
CA ASP A 214 15.14 15.20 2.34
C ASP A 214 15.00 13.66 2.35
N GLY A 215 14.64 13.07 1.22
CA GLY A 215 14.47 11.62 1.08
C GLY A 215 13.29 11.04 1.83
N VAL A 216 12.39 11.88 2.36
CA VAL A 216 11.26 11.47 3.22
C VAL A 216 9.93 11.99 2.69
N HIS A 217 9.79 13.30 2.53
CA HIS A 217 8.52 13.91 2.20
C HIS A 217 8.19 13.79 0.71
N PRO A 218 6.94 13.42 0.36
CA PRO A 218 6.55 13.26 -1.04
C PRO A 218 6.55 14.59 -1.79
N THR A 219 7.07 14.59 -3.02
CA THR A 219 6.87 15.68 -3.99
C THR A 219 5.39 15.72 -4.44
N ASP A 220 5.01 16.71 -5.26
CA ASP A 220 3.66 16.76 -5.84
C ASP A 220 3.31 15.45 -6.62
N TRP A 221 4.31 14.87 -7.28
CA TRP A 221 4.15 13.55 -7.93
C TRP A 221 3.93 12.44 -6.91
N GLY A 222 4.76 12.35 -5.85
CA GLY A 222 4.59 11.38 -4.76
C GLY A 222 3.23 11.50 -4.07
N GLN A 223 2.75 12.72 -3.85
CA GLN A 223 1.41 12.99 -3.32
C GLN A 223 0.31 12.42 -4.24
N GLY A 224 0.50 12.51 -5.57
CA GLY A 224 -0.40 11.90 -6.55
C GLY A 224 -0.42 10.38 -6.46
N ILE A 225 0.75 9.75 -6.26
CA ILE A 225 0.86 8.29 -6.09
C ILE A 225 0.18 7.82 -4.80
N ILE A 226 0.33 8.53 -3.69
CA ILE A 226 -0.37 8.23 -2.44
C ILE A 226 -1.88 8.30 -2.66
N ALA A 227 -2.38 9.39 -3.25
CA ALA A 227 -3.81 9.59 -3.50
C ALA A 227 -4.42 8.47 -4.35
N ILE A 228 -3.77 8.10 -5.47
CA ILE A 228 -4.28 7.05 -6.35
C ILE A 228 -4.22 5.68 -5.68
N SER A 229 -3.18 5.41 -4.88
CA SER A 229 -3.05 4.15 -4.14
C SER A 229 -4.16 3.99 -3.11
N ILE A 230 -4.43 5.03 -2.31
CA ILE A 230 -5.54 5.03 -1.34
C ILE A 230 -6.89 4.91 -2.07
N PHE A 231 -7.08 5.63 -3.19
CA PHE A 231 -8.31 5.54 -3.99
C PHE A 231 -8.60 4.10 -4.44
N TYR A 232 -7.60 3.40 -4.99
CA TYR A 232 -7.76 2.00 -5.39
C TYR A 232 -8.04 1.09 -4.20
N ALA A 233 -7.32 1.25 -3.08
CA ALA A 233 -7.49 0.44 -1.89
C ALA A 233 -8.90 0.61 -1.28
N LEU A 234 -9.43 1.82 -1.22
CA LEU A 234 -10.81 2.08 -0.76
C LEU A 234 -11.87 1.44 -1.65
N ASN A 235 -11.57 1.20 -2.93
CA ASN A 235 -12.47 0.55 -3.88
C ASN A 235 -12.20 -0.97 -4.02
N GLY A 236 -11.52 -1.58 -3.06
CA GLY A 236 -11.24 -3.02 -3.05
C GLY A 236 -10.19 -3.46 -4.08
N GLY A 237 -9.41 -2.52 -4.61
CA GLY A 237 -8.32 -2.74 -5.54
C GLY A 237 -6.96 -2.45 -4.92
N GLN A 238 -5.92 -2.63 -5.72
CA GLN A 238 -4.56 -2.21 -5.38
C GLN A 238 -4.00 -1.42 -6.55
N TYR A 239 -3.43 -0.25 -6.25
CA TYR A 239 -2.66 0.46 -7.27
C TYR A 239 -1.30 -0.20 -7.40
N VAL A 240 -1.01 -0.65 -8.58
CA VAL A 240 0.28 -1.22 -8.93
C VAL A 240 0.79 -0.48 -10.17
N PRO A 241 1.90 0.24 -10.06
CA PRO A 241 2.50 0.91 -11.21
C PRO A 241 3.05 -0.13 -12.18
N VAL A 242 2.33 -0.34 -13.28
CA VAL A 242 2.72 -1.28 -14.35
C VAL A 242 3.76 -0.66 -15.27
N GLY A 243 4.76 -1.45 -15.69
CA GLY A 243 5.77 -1.03 -16.64
C GLY A 243 6.84 -0.09 -16.09
N ARG A 244 6.96 0.03 -14.76
CA ARG A 244 8.02 0.81 -14.10
C ARG A 244 8.99 -0.09 -13.37
N PHE A 245 10.28 0.23 -13.50
CA PHE A 245 11.33 -0.44 -12.75
C PHE A 245 11.42 0.15 -11.35
N HIS A 246 11.32 -0.70 -10.34
CA HIS A 246 11.45 -0.35 -8.93
C HIS A 246 12.71 -1.00 -8.37
N GLY A 247 13.64 -0.19 -7.86
CA GLY A 247 14.80 -0.68 -7.15
C GLY A 247 14.43 -1.01 -5.70
N PHE A 248 14.88 -2.13 -5.19
CA PHE A 248 14.78 -2.43 -3.78
C PHE A 248 16.09 -3.01 -3.25
N GLU A 249 16.34 -2.77 -1.98
CA GLU A 249 17.40 -3.38 -1.22
C GLU A 249 16.76 -4.07 -0.02
N SER A 250 16.90 -5.39 0.07
CA SER A 250 16.38 -6.16 1.20
C SER A 250 17.51 -6.54 2.12
N THR A 251 17.37 -6.21 3.40
CA THR A 251 18.28 -6.64 4.46
C THR A 251 17.59 -7.68 5.32
N TYR A 252 18.13 -8.90 5.37
CA TYR A 252 17.57 -9.99 6.18
C TYR A 252 18.29 -10.09 7.52
N LYS A 253 17.55 -10.08 8.62
CA LYS A 253 18.06 -9.95 9.99
C LYS A 253 17.95 -11.22 10.85
N GLU A 254 17.75 -12.42 10.33
CA GLU A 254 17.92 -13.63 11.15
C GLU A 254 19.38 -14.10 11.12
N GLY A 255 20.21 -13.51 11.98
CA GLY A 255 21.57 -13.98 12.28
C GLY A 255 22.67 -13.62 11.30
N SER A 256 22.36 -13.17 10.08
CA SER A 256 23.34 -12.69 9.10
C SER A 256 22.88 -11.40 8.45
N HIS A 257 23.77 -10.44 8.32
CA HIS A 257 23.50 -9.16 7.65
C HIS A 257 23.72 -9.31 6.13
N ASN A 258 22.84 -10.03 5.44
CA ASN A 258 22.90 -10.14 3.99
C ASN A 258 22.03 -9.09 3.36
N SER A 259 22.45 -8.50 2.24
CA SER A 259 21.62 -7.58 1.46
C SER A 259 21.51 -8.02 0.00
N VAL A 260 20.34 -7.84 -0.57
CA VAL A 260 20.05 -8.13 -1.98
C VAL A 260 19.77 -6.83 -2.68
N VAL A 261 20.57 -6.53 -3.69
CA VAL A 261 20.30 -5.40 -4.59
C VAL A 261 19.59 -5.93 -5.83
N ALA A 262 18.35 -5.56 -5.96
CA ALA A 262 17.51 -5.98 -7.06
C ALA A 262 16.57 -4.83 -7.47
N GLY A 263 15.86 -5.05 -8.56
CA GLY A 263 14.75 -4.22 -8.97
C GLY A 263 13.64 -5.10 -9.50
N TYR A 264 12.47 -4.57 -9.59
CA TYR A 264 11.36 -5.27 -10.20
C TYR A 264 10.57 -4.35 -11.13
N GLU A 265 9.95 -4.97 -12.10
CA GLU A 265 9.02 -4.34 -13.02
C GLU A 265 7.71 -5.11 -13.01
N MET A 266 6.59 -4.41 -12.88
CA MET A 266 5.28 -5.03 -13.03
C MET A 266 5.02 -5.30 -14.50
N ILE A 267 4.91 -6.58 -14.88
CA ILE A 267 4.58 -7.01 -16.24
C ILE A 267 3.06 -6.97 -16.45
N SER A 268 2.33 -7.35 -15.43
CA SER A 268 0.88 -7.29 -15.39
C SER A 268 0.42 -7.12 -13.93
N LYS A 269 -0.89 -6.98 -13.70
CA LYS A 269 -1.46 -6.88 -12.36
C LYS A 269 -1.15 -8.10 -11.46
N ASP A 270 -0.75 -9.22 -12.04
CA ASP A 270 -0.53 -10.49 -11.35
C ASP A 270 0.85 -11.10 -11.61
N THR A 271 1.75 -10.36 -12.24
CA THR A 271 3.10 -10.84 -12.56
C THR A 271 4.14 -9.74 -12.43
N VAL A 272 5.18 -10.05 -11.68
CA VAL A 272 6.37 -9.22 -11.47
C VAL A 272 7.58 -9.85 -12.18
N CYS A 273 8.42 -9.03 -12.78
CA CYS A 273 9.75 -9.39 -13.25
C CYS A 273 10.79 -8.87 -12.26
N LEU A 274 11.45 -9.75 -11.53
CA LEU A 274 12.56 -9.41 -10.65
C LEU A 274 13.87 -9.41 -11.42
N CYS A 275 14.64 -8.33 -11.34
CA CYS A 275 15.98 -8.20 -11.88
C CYS A 275 16.98 -8.15 -10.74
N ILE A 276 17.71 -9.22 -10.50
CA ILE A 276 18.65 -9.36 -9.38
C ILE A 276 20.04 -9.01 -9.88
N ARG A 277 20.71 -8.12 -9.16
CA ARG A 277 22.06 -7.65 -9.51
C ARG A 277 23.12 -8.23 -8.59
N ASN A 278 22.95 -8.02 -7.29
CA ASN A 278 23.97 -8.41 -6.30
C ASN A 278 23.33 -9.01 -5.06
N VAL A 279 24.04 -9.94 -4.45
CA VAL A 279 23.83 -10.40 -3.09
C VAL A 279 25.11 -10.17 -2.32
N TYR A 280 25.05 -9.42 -1.21
CA TYR A 280 26.18 -9.15 -0.33
C TYR A 280 26.05 -9.95 0.97
N PHE A 281 27.16 -10.53 1.40
CA PHE A 281 27.28 -11.26 2.66
C PHE A 281 28.13 -10.44 3.62
N HIS A 282 27.51 -9.62 4.43
CA HIS A 282 28.22 -8.69 5.33
C HIS A 282 29.10 -9.38 6.37
N ASN A 283 28.78 -10.64 6.73
CA ASN A 283 29.58 -11.44 7.66
C ASN A 283 30.53 -12.45 6.97
N GLN A 284 30.75 -12.32 5.67
CA GLN A 284 31.59 -13.22 4.90
C GLN A 284 31.28 -14.71 5.15
N GLU A 285 30.09 -15.10 4.82
CA GLU A 285 29.53 -16.43 5.06
C GLU A 285 30.33 -17.55 4.38
N THR A 286 30.38 -18.71 5.03
CA THR A 286 30.88 -19.95 4.42
C THR A 286 29.72 -20.68 3.74
N ILE A 287 29.73 -20.72 2.42
CA ILE A 287 28.65 -21.30 1.62
C ILE A 287 29.08 -22.67 1.10
N LYS A 288 28.27 -23.69 1.41
CA LYS A 288 28.43 -25.03 0.83
C LYS A 288 27.85 -25.08 -0.57
N ASN A 289 28.56 -25.76 -1.46
CA ASN A 289 28.07 -26.04 -2.79
C ASN A 289 26.74 -26.83 -2.71
N GLU A 290 25.82 -26.54 -3.65
CA GLU A 290 24.49 -27.14 -3.70
C GLU A 290 23.59 -26.92 -2.47
N GLN A 291 23.99 -26.12 -1.51
CA GLN A 291 23.16 -25.71 -0.40
C GLN A 291 22.37 -24.46 -0.75
N SER A 292 21.06 -24.43 -0.45
CA SER A 292 20.23 -23.25 -0.56
C SER A 292 20.45 -22.34 0.65
N TRP A 293 20.70 -21.06 0.37
CA TRP A 293 20.89 -20.02 1.38
C TRP A 293 19.79 -18.97 1.24
N VAL A 294 19.05 -18.75 2.30
CA VAL A 294 18.11 -17.65 2.37
C VAL A 294 18.91 -16.37 2.59
N VAL A 295 18.78 -15.43 1.68
CA VAL A 295 19.56 -14.18 1.67
C VAL A 295 18.69 -12.95 1.90
N GLY A 296 17.36 -13.10 1.89
CA GLY A 296 16.45 -12.00 2.15
C GLY A 296 14.99 -12.42 2.13
N ARG A 297 14.12 -11.47 2.41
CA ARG A 297 12.69 -11.59 2.22
C ARG A 297 12.23 -10.46 1.32
N ILE A 298 11.42 -10.76 0.33
CA ILE A 298 10.78 -9.74 -0.50
C ILE A 298 9.50 -9.33 0.21
N SER A 299 9.62 -8.38 1.14
CA SER A 299 8.47 -7.85 1.88
C SER A 299 7.55 -7.01 1.03
N ASP A 300 8.11 -6.36 0.01
CA ASP A 300 7.39 -5.42 -0.86
C ASP A 300 6.49 -6.09 -1.89
N LEU A 301 6.76 -7.36 -2.19
CA LEU A 301 5.84 -8.19 -2.94
C LEU A 301 4.91 -8.85 -1.92
N SER A 302 3.84 -8.17 -1.62
CA SER A 302 2.95 -8.56 -0.55
C SER A 302 2.48 -10.00 -0.64
N TYR A 303 2.50 -10.67 -1.81
CA TYR A 303 2.05 -12.05 -1.89
C TYR A 303 2.54 -12.76 -3.15
N VAL A 304 3.54 -13.57 -2.99
CA VAL A 304 3.73 -14.71 -3.89
C VAL A 304 2.64 -15.72 -3.56
N ARG A 305 1.87 -16.13 -4.55
CA ARG A 305 0.69 -17.02 -4.42
C ARG A 305 0.99 -18.21 -3.52
N SER A 306 0.30 -18.34 -2.39
CA SER A 306 0.42 -19.50 -1.50
C SER A 306 -0.01 -20.78 -2.24
N GLY A 307 0.80 -21.83 -2.14
CA GLY A 307 0.45 -23.14 -2.71
C GLY A 307 1.53 -23.83 -3.53
N TYR A 308 2.70 -23.20 -3.68
CA TYR A 308 3.83 -23.83 -4.37
C TYR A 308 5.04 -23.90 -3.42
N ASP A 309 5.58 -25.08 -3.22
CA ASP A 309 6.74 -25.30 -2.33
C ASP A 309 8.05 -24.72 -2.87
N THR A 310 8.16 -24.56 -4.18
CA THR A 310 9.21 -23.82 -4.88
C THR A 310 8.57 -23.00 -5.98
N MET A 311 8.48 -21.70 -5.76
CA MET A 311 7.59 -20.92 -6.59
C MET A 311 8.18 -20.52 -7.92
N CYS A 312 9.36 -20.00 -7.91
CA CYS A 312 10.07 -19.61 -9.11
C CYS A 312 11.56 -19.70 -8.84
N SER A 313 12.27 -20.32 -9.75
CA SER A 313 13.72 -20.31 -9.74
C SER A 313 14.29 -20.18 -11.13
N ILE A 314 15.44 -19.55 -11.25
CA ILE A 314 16.21 -19.45 -12.47
C ILE A 314 17.67 -19.74 -12.17
N GLN A 315 18.36 -20.40 -13.10
CA GLN A 315 19.80 -20.53 -13.06
C GLN A 315 20.43 -19.41 -13.88
N ALA A 316 21.32 -18.65 -13.25
CA ALA A 316 22.04 -17.54 -13.87
C ALA A 316 23.55 -17.71 -13.68
N GLY A 317 24.32 -17.17 -14.61
CA GLY A 317 25.77 -17.02 -14.42
C GLY A 317 26.07 -15.90 -13.44
N ALA A 318 26.97 -16.17 -12.49
CA ALA A 318 27.39 -15.17 -11.52
C ALA A 318 28.89 -15.19 -11.27
N ILE A 319 29.41 -14.03 -10.87
CA ILE A 319 30.76 -13.88 -10.31
C ILE A 319 30.62 -13.91 -8.80
N ILE A 320 31.28 -14.87 -8.16
CA ILE A 320 31.28 -15.04 -6.72
C ILE A 320 32.63 -14.59 -6.20
N SER A 321 32.60 -13.63 -5.28
CA SER A 321 33.77 -13.18 -4.53
C SER A 321 33.83 -13.95 -3.21
N TYR A 322 34.96 -14.61 -2.95
CA TYR A 322 35.16 -15.40 -1.75
C TYR A 322 36.59 -15.19 -1.17
N ASP A 323 36.91 -15.86 -0.09
CA ASP A 323 38.19 -15.68 0.65
C ASP A 323 38.44 -14.21 1.04
N GLY A 324 37.35 -13.59 1.59
CA GLY A 324 37.39 -12.18 2.01
C GLY A 324 37.51 -11.17 0.86
N GLY A 325 37.12 -11.53 -0.35
CA GLY A 325 37.24 -10.68 -1.52
C GLY A 325 38.53 -10.89 -2.32
N ASN A 326 39.40 -11.80 -1.91
CA ASN A 326 40.68 -12.02 -2.59
C ASN A 326 40.59 -12.94 -3.81
N LYS A 327 39.55 -13.76 -3.89
CA LYS A 327 39.37 -14.72 -4.96
C LYS A 327 37.99 -14.57 -5.64
N PHE A 328 37.94 -14.93 -6.92
CA PHE A 328 36.73 -14.86 -7.73
C PHE A 328 36.54 -16.16 -8.51
N ILE A 329 35.29 -16.58 -8.61
CA ILE A 329 34.92 -17.71 -9.43
C ILE A 329 33.66 -17.34 -10.25
N ASN A 330 33.64 -17.77 -11.51
CA ASN A 330 32.41 -17.76 -12.31
C ASN A 330 31.70 -19.10 -12.10
N ALA A 331 30.50 -19.06 -11.59
CA ALA A 331 29.69 -20.24 -11.35
C ALA A 331 28.24 -20.02 -11.70
N PRO A 332 27.50 -21.08 -12.10
CA PRO A 332 26.07 -21.02 -12.14
C PRO A 332 25.51 -20.87 -10.71
N VAL A 333 24.50 -20.04 -10.57
CA VAL A 333 23.78 -19.83 -9.32
C VAL A 333 22.29 -19.95 -9.59
N THR A 334 21.61 -20.82 -8.87
CA THR A 334 20.15 -20.82 -8.84
C THR A 334 19.68 -19.74 -7.91
N VAL A 335 18.78 -18.91 -8.39
CA VAL A 335 18.10 -17.85 -7.64
C VAL A 335 16.63 -18.18 -7.64
N GLY A 336 15.97 -18.03 -6.49
CA GLY A 336 14.54 -18.32 -6.43
C GLY A 336 13.86 -17.72 -5.20
N ILE A 337 12.55 -17.89 -5.20
CA ILE A 337 11.68 -17.50 -4.10
C ILE A 337 11.02 -18.76 -3.53
N MET A 338 11.10 -18.92 -2.23
CA MET A 338 10.44 -19.96 -1.45
C MET A 338 9.13 -19.44 -0.84
N GLN A 339 8.40 -20.31 -0.17
CA GLN A 339 7.27 -19.93 0.68
C GLN A 339 7.62 -18.77 1.61
N ASN A 340 6.63 -17.96 1.94
CA ASN A 340 6.78 -16.77 2.78
C ASN A 340 7.68 -15.66 2.17
N ASN A 341 7.78 -15.60 0.84
CA ASN A 341 8.55 -14.61 0.11
C ASN A 341 10.06 -14.63 0.45
N LEU A 342 10.56 -15.76 0.91
CA LEU A 342 11.99 -15.92 1.18
C LEU A 342 12.75 -16.03 -0.13
N PHE A 343 13.69 -15.10 -0.31
CA PHE A 343 14.61 -15.09 -1.44
C PHE A 343 15.83 -15.95 -1.11
N TYR A 344 16.14 -16.91 -1.97
CA TYR A 344 17.28 -17.79 -1.77
C TYR A 344 18.22 -17.82 -2.97
N ILE A 345 19.46 -18.15 -2.71
CA ILE A 345 20.45 -18.53 -3.72
C ILE A 345 20.97 -19.93 -3.43
N LYS A 346 21.36 -20.63 -4.51
CA LYS A 346 22.06 -21.89 -4.45
C LYS A 346 23.22 -21.85 -5.46
N ILE A 347 24.42 -21.98 -4.94
CA ILE A 347 25.64 -21.88 -5.75
C ILE A 347 26.01 -23.26 -6.27
N HIS A 348 26.27 -23.34 -7.55
CA HIS A 348 26.78 -24.55 -8.23
C HIS A 348 28.24 -24.32 -8.59
N ALA A 349 29.11 -24.42 -7.60
CA ALA A 349 30.53 -24.10 -7.75
C ALA A 349 31.29 -25.26 -8.42
N VAL A 350 31.15 -25.38 -9.72
CA VAL A 350 32.00 -26.24 -10.55
C VAL A 350 33.00 -25.38 -11.26
N ASN A 351 34.31 -25.62 -11.07
CA ASN A 351 35.29 -24.92 -11.86
C ASN A 351 35.39 -25.45 -13.31
N ARG A 352 36.04 -24.71 -14.22
CA ARG A 352 36.24 -25.11 -15.62
C ARG A 352 37.03 -26.40 -15.79
N GLU A 353 37.78 -26.82 -14.76
CA GLU A 353 38.62 -28.03 -14.72
C GLU A 353 37.88 -29.24 -14.13
N GLY A 354 36.59 -29.10 -13.80
CA GLY A 354 35.77 -30.19 -13.24
C GLY A 354 36.00 -30.42 -11.74
N THR A 355 36.73 -29.57 -11.06
CA THR A 355 36.93 -29.63 -9.61
C THR A 355 35.70 -29.02 -8.93
N ASN A 356 34.96 -29.83 -8.18
CA ASN A 356 33.87 -29.34 -7.35
C ASN A 356 34.41 -28.64 -6.12
N TYR A 357 34.08 -27.37 -5.91
CA TYR A 357 34.31 -26.72 -4.63
C TYR A 357 33.21 -27.16 -3.66
N GLU A 358 33.56 -28.00 -2.69
CA GLU A 358 32.57 -28.43 -1.66
C GLU A 358 32.15 -27.24 -0.78
N THR A 359 33.01 -26.27 -0.63
CA THR A 359 32.79 -25.13 0.26
C THR A 359 33.51 -23.89 -0.26
N LEU A 360 32.83 -22.75 -0.31
CA LEU A 360 33.37 -21.43 -0.53
C LEU A 360 33.45 -20.70 0.81
N ASN A 361 34.65 -20.44 1.29
CA ASN A 361 34.86 -19.74 2.55
C ASN A 361 34.84 -18.23 2.37
N ASN A 362 34.30 -17.53 3.36
CA ASN A 362 34.29 -16.07 3.43
C ASN A 362 33.75 -15.42 2.13
N VAL A 363 32.56 -15.87 1.68
CA VAL A 363 31.90 -15.28 0.52
C VAL A 363 31.46 -13.87 0.87
N ALA A 364 31.92 -12.90 0.10
CA ALA A 364 31.63 -11.50 0.29
C ALA A 364 30.42 -11.04 -0.54
N TYR A 365 30.36 -11.47 -1.80
CA TYR A 365 29.23 -11.16 -2.66
C TYR A 365 29.05 -12.13 -3.83
N VAL A 366 27.86 -12.15 -4.38
CA VAL A 366 27.49 -12.78 -5.64
C VAL A 366 26.96 -11.71 -6.57
N ASN A 367 27.66 -11.48 -7.68
CA ASN A 367 27.25 -10.53 -8.71
C ASN A 367 26.68 -11.28 -9.91
N PHE A 368 25.46 -10.95 -10.27
CA PHE A 368 24.76 -11.52 -11.41
C PHE A 368 24.89 -10.62 -12.62
N ASN A 369 25.32 -11.15 -13.76
CA ASN A 369 25.34 -10.39 -15.01
C ASN A 369 23.92 -10.01 -15.45
N TYR A 370 22.97 -10.93 -15.34
CA TYR A 370 21.51 -10.71 -15.46
C TYR A 370 20.80 -11.92 -14.89
N ALA A 371 20.15 -11.77 -13.74
CA ALA A 371 19.21 -12.77 -13.24
C ALA A 371 17.81 -12.16 -13.22
N THR A 372 16.95 -12.66 -14.08
CA THR A 372 15.60 -12.17 -14.25
C THR A 372 14.62 -13.27 -13.90
N LEU A 373 13.78 -13.06 -12.89
CA LEU A 373 12.81 -14.03 -12.42
C LEU A 373 11.40 -13.48 -12.57
N ARG A 374 10.54 -14.21 -13.29
CA ARG A 374 9.10 -13.89 -13.34
C ARG A 374 8.39 -14.52 -12.18
N VAL A 375 7.75 -13.70 -11.37
CA VAL A 375 7.06 -14.11 -10.14
C VAL A 375 5.59 -13.81 -10.28
N PRO A 376 4.72 -14.83 -10.25
CA PRO A 376 3.29 -14.59 -10.13
C PRO A 376 3.00 -14.05 -8.73
N ILE A 377 2.26 -12.95 -8.68
CA ILE A 377 1.78 -12.36 -7.45
C ILE A 377 0.26 -12.53 -7.37
N SER A 378 -0.25 -12.77 -6.20
CA SER A 378 -1.70 -12.69 -5.95
C SER A 378 -1.95 -11.52 -5.02
N TYR A 379 -2.90 -10.69 -5.40
CA TYR A 379 -3.48 -9.72 -4.50
C TYR A 379 -4.49 -10.44 -3.61
N ILE A 380 -4.37 -10.26 -2.30
CA ILE A 380 -5.39 -10.68 -1.33
C ILE A 380 -6.37 -9.54 -1.17
#